data_9baf2f79a36ad9d7bc59332ff9921abb
#
_entry.id   9baf2f79a36ad9d7bc59332ff9921abb
#
_cell.length_a   1.000
_cell.length_b   1.000
_cell.length_c   1.000
_cell.angle_alpha   90.00
_cell.angle_beta   90.00
_cell.angle_gamma   90.00
#
_symmetry.space_group_name_H-M   'P 1'
#
loop_
_entity.id
_entity.type
_entity.pdbx_description
1 polymer ?
#
loop_
_entity_poly.entity_id
_entity_poly.type
_entity_poly.pdbx_seq_one_letter_code
_entity_poly.pdbx_strand_id
1 'polypeptide(L)'
;MKNTSYKNKQFVLLGMTFLSVAGIAGCSKVELAQSSVTLELGDELSENVADYLQDPDEKILKGASLDLSAVDETKVGSYNAAIAYDGKNYPFTVEVKDTTSPQCEAKDYIYMQPGTLTMDDLITEIKDASETSSGIVSCEQKDDLVVCDYDDMLQEKSAVDNAEPHDEADYQESVKLDDEGCYEVTAQVKDSEGNFTDITLNVYVDGTAPELAQNVIDLDEIGRASCRE
;
A
#
# COMPACT_ATOMS: atom_id res chain seq x y z
N MET A 1 -9.51 6.79 30.85
CA MET A 1 -8.73 5.57 30.68
C MET A 1 -8.11 5.63 29.29
N LYS A 2 -6.82 5.90 29.19
CA LYS A 2 -6.11 5.98 27.90
C LYS A 2 -5.66 4.58 27.52
N ASN A 3 -6.23 4.02 26.45
CA ASN A 3 -5.79 2.76 25.88
C ASN A 3 -4.58 3.07 24.97
N THR A 4 -3.41 2.72 25.45
CA THR A 4 -2.17 2.79 24.67
C THR A 4 -2.09 1.49 23.85
N SER A 5 -2.43 1.58 22.57
CA SER A 5 -2.21 0.50 21.62
C SER A 5 -0.69 0.34 21.40
N TYR A 6 -0.12 -0.73 21.91
CA TYR A 6 1.23 -1.17 21.54
C TYR A 6 1.18 -1.70 20.11
N LYS A 7 1.68 -0.91 19.15
CA LYS A 7 2.03 -1.42 17.83
C LYS A 7 3.23 -2.36 17.99
N ASN A 8 3.03 -3.66 17.74
CA ASN A 8 4.12 -4.61 17.58
C ASN A 8 4.88 -4.23 16.31
N LYS A 9 6.06 -3.63 16.48
CA LYS A 9 7.02 -3.45 15.39
C LYS A 9 7.59 -4.84 15.06
N GLN A 10 7.25 -5.39 13.92
CA GLN A 10 7.89 -6.58 13.37
C GLN A 10 9.12 -6.12 12.59
N PHE A 11 10.31 -6.46 13.10
CA PHE A 11 11.54 -6.36 12.32
C PHE A 11 11.54 -7.52 11.31
N VAL A 12 11.41 -7.20 10.03
CA VAL A 12 11.52 -8.18 8.95
C VAL A 12 12.95 -8.17 8.44
N LEU A 13 13.75 -9.14 8.89
CA LEU A 13 15.08 -9.40 8.34
C LEU A 13 14.88 -10.36 7.15
N LEU A 14 14.80 -9.84 5.93
CA LEU A 14 14.65 -10.64 4.72
C LEU A 14 15.93 -10.57 3.89
N GLY A 15 16.59 -11.72 3.71
CA GLY A 15 17.61 -11.90 2.68
C GLY A 15 18.89 -12.59 3.14
N MET A 16 18.93 -13.92 3.06
CA MET A 16 20.15 -14.71 3.25
C MET A 16 21.01 -14.73 1.99
N THR A 17 22.21 -14.16 2.05
CA THR A 17 23.32 -14.59 1.20
C THR A 17 24.51 -14.93 2.10
N PHE A 18 24.74 -16.22 2.30
CA PHE A 18 25.88 -16.72 3.03
C PHE A 18 27.15 -16.64 2.17
N LEU A 19 28.10 -15.81 2.60
CA LEU A 19 29.49 -15.94 2.17
C LEU A 19 30.33 -16.26 3.39
N SER A 20 30.58 -17.55 3.61
CA SER A 20 31.40 -18.03 4.72
C SER A 20 32.88 -17.79 4.41
N VAL A 21 33.55 -16.97 5.22
CA VAL A 21 35.01 -16.89 5.29
C VAL A 21 35.45 -17.57 6.60
N ALA A 22 35.97 -18.76 6.47
CA ALA A 22 36.56 -19.51 7.59
C ALA A 22 37.95 -18.96 7.93
N GLY A 23 38.21 -18.65 9.22
CA GLY A 23 39.53 -18.19 9.67
C GLY A 23 39.70 -18.15 11.19
N ILE A 24 40.26 -19.22 11.70
CA ILE A 24 41.22 -19.47 12.84
C ILE A 24 41.01 -18.75 14.19
N ALA A 25 41.09 -19.56 15.24
CA ALA A 25 40.84 -19.44 16.66
C ALA A 25 41.56 -18.32 17.45
N GLY A 26 40.87 -17.82 18.50
CA GLY A 26 41.48 -17.40 19.73
C GLY A 26 41.67 -15.93 20.00
N CYS A 27 40.65 -15.09 19.75
CA CYS A 27 40.37 -13.79 20.36
C CYS A 27 38.90 -13.51 20.15
N SER A 28 38.27 -12.81 21.08
CA SER A 28 36.90 -12.32 20.87
C SER A 28 36.85 -11.55 19.53
N LYS A 29 36.40 -12.22 18.47
CA LYS A 29 36.44 -11.68 17.11
C LYS A 29 35.06 -11.16 16.80
N VAL A 30 34.98 -9.90 16.43
CA VAL A 30 33.74 -9.34 15.90
C VAL A 30 33.47 -10.02 14.57
N GLU A 31 32.37 -10.76 14.49
CA GLU A 31 31.85 -11.35 13.25
C GLU A 31 30.48 -10.73 12.99
N LEU A 32 30.35 -10.06 11.85
CA LEU A 32 29.07 -9.49 11.43
C LEU A 32 28.10 -10.62 11.07
N ALA A 33 26.86 -10.49 11.48
CA ALA A 33 25.79 -11.41 11.08
C ALA A 33 25.59 -11.39 9.56
N GLN A 34 25.73 -10.22 8.96
CA GLN A 34 25.59 -9.98 7.52
C GLN A 34 26.52 -8.83 7.10
N SER A 35 26.97 -8.87 5.84
CA SER A 35 27.73 -7.79 5.23
C SER A 35 26.83 -6.70 4.62
N SER A 36 25.54 -6.99 4.45
CA SER A 36 24.50 -6.07 4.00
C SER A 36 23.20 -6.33 4.75
N VAL A 37 22.55 -5.28 5.21
CA VAL A 37 21.25 -5.29 5.88
C VAL A 37 20.26 -4.57 4.97
N THR A 38 19.10 -5.16 4.71
CA THR A 38 18.02 -4.51 3.98
C THR A 38 17.04 -3.90 4.99
N LEU A 39 16.69 -2.64 4.75
CA LEU A 39 15.68 -1.89 5.50
C LEU A 39 14.56 -1.51 4.53
N GLU A 40 13.32 -1.73 4.93
CA GLU A 40 12.17 -1.20 4.19
C GLU A 40 12.04 0.30 4.42
N LEU A 41 11.72 1.05 3.40
CA LEU A 41 11.54 2.50 3.48
C LEU A 41 10.43 2.84 4.50
N GLY A 42 10.73 3.76 5.42
CA GLY A 42 9.82 4.12 6.51
C GLY A 42 9.93 3.26 7.76
N ASP A 43 10.72 2.19 7.74
CA ASP A 43 11.10 1.45 8.94
C ASP A 43 12.30 2.09 9.64
N GLU A 44 12.56 1.70 10.88
CA GLU A 44 13.70 2.18 11.68
C GLU A 44 14.74 1.05 11.86
N LEU A 45 16.02 1.37 11.72
CA LEU A 45 17.09 0.45 12.05
C LEU A 45 17.17 0.18 13.54
N SER A 46 17.62 -1.02 13.89
CA SER A 46 17.95 -1.32 15.29
C SER A 46 19.17 -0.54 15.76
N GLU A 47 19.08 0.09 16.91
CA GLU A 47 20.21 0.73 17.58
C GLU A 47 21.04 -0.28 18.41
N ASN A 48 20.61 -1.53 18.50
CA ASN A 48 21.26 -2.56 19.29
C ASN A 48 22.36 -3.25 18.49
N VAL A 49 23.61 -3.08 18.90
CA VAL A 49 24.78 -3.71 18.28
C VAL A 49 24.64 -5.23 18.14
N ALA A 50 23.93 -5.89 19.08
CA ALA A 50 23.76 -7.34 19.06
C ALA A 50 23.07 -7.86 17.79
N ASP A 51 22.18 -7.05 17.19
CA ASP A 51 21.37 -7.44 16.04
C ASP A 51 22.19 -7.52 14.75
N TYR A 52 23.39 -6.95 14.76
CA TYR A 52 24.32 -6.92 13.63
C TYR A 52 25.48 -7.93 13.79
N LEU A 53 25.52 -8.66 14.89
CA LEU A 53 26.58 -9.63 15.18
C LEU A 53 26.08 -11.06 15.06
N GLN A 54 26.92 -11.93 14.49
CA GLN A 54 26.60 -13.36 14.34
C GLN A 54 26.59 -14.07 15.70
N ASP A 55 27.55 -13.75 16.58
CA ASP A 55 27.70 -14.36 17.90
C ASP A 55 28.04 -13.26 18.92
N PRO A 56 27.04 -12.59 19.50
CA PRO A 56 27.24 -11.44 20.38
C PRO A 56 27.82 -11.87 21.74
N ASP A 57 29.13 -11.69 21.90
CA ASP A 57 29.85 -11.87 23.17
C ASP A 57 29.61 -10.66 24.10
N GLU A 58 29.36 -10.91 25.38
CA GLU A 58 29.14 -9.82 26.37
C GLU A 58 30.27 -8.80 26.42
N LYS A 59 31.51 -9.21 26.19
CA LYS A 59 32.68 -8.34 26.18
C LYS A 59 32.65 -7.41 24.96
N ILE A 60 32.28 -7.94 23.80
CA ILE A 60 32.10 -7.16 22.58
C ILE A 60 30.96 -6.17 22.78
N LEU A 61 29.79 -6.63 23.25
CA LEU A 61 28.63 -5.78 23.47
C LEU A 61 28.89 -4.60 24.43
N LYS A 62 29.74 -4.81 25.44
CA LYS A 62 30.11 -3.73 26.40
C LYS A 62 31.06 -2.70 25.82
N GLY A 63 31.81 -3.04 24.78
CA GLY A 63 32.84 -2.15 24.22
C GLY A 63 32.62 -1.73 22.78
N ALA A 64 31.65 -2.31 22.11
CA ALA A 64 31.31 -1.97 20.73
C ALA A 64 30.36 -0.79 20.65
N SER A 65 30.48 -0.02 19.58
CA SER A 65 29.52 1.05 19.24
C SER A 65 29.12 0.90 17.79
N LEU A 66 27.83 1.19 17.51
CA LEU A 66 27.24 1.19 16.19
C LEU A 66 27.31 2.61 15.61
N ASP A 67 27.77 2.73 14.38
CA ASP A 67 27.78 3.97 13.61
C ASP A 67 26.85 3.84 12.40
N LEU A 68 25.69 4.46 12.52
CA LEU A 68 24.65 4.58 11.47
C LEU A 68 24.54 6.02 10.95
N SER A 69 25.46 6.91 11.30
CA SER A 69 25.37 8.35 11.02
C SER A 69 25.29 8.72 9.53
N ALA A 70 25.72 7.80 8.65
CA ALA A 70 25.66 7.97 7.20
C ALA A 70 24.38 7.40 6.57
N VAL A 71 23.52 6.73 7.35
CA VAL A 71 22.30 6.11 6.85
C VAL A 71 21.15 7.12 6.87
N ASP A 72 20.50 7.25 5.74
CA ASP A 72 19.24 7.99 5.61
C ASP A 72 18.10 6.97 5.41
N GLU A 73 17.38 6.67 6.50
CA GLU A 73 16.28 5.71 6.53
C GLU A 73 15.04 6.19 5.74
N THR A 74 15.01 7.47 5.39
CA THR A 74 13.87 8.10 4.69
C THR A 74 14.05 8.11 3.18
N LYS A 75 15.17 7.55 2.67
CA LYS A 75 15.50 7.61 1.26
C LYS A 75 16.07 6.29 0.76
N VAL A 76 15.50 5.79 -0.32
CA VAL A 76 16.01 4.61 -1.02
C VAL A 76 17.47 4.81 -1.42
N GLY A 77 18.31 3.81 -1.13
CA GLY A 77 19.74 3.91 -1.43
C GLY A 77 20.59 2.90 -0.69
N SER A 78 21.88 2.93 -0.97
CA SER A 78 22.89 2.09 -0.31
C SER A 78 23.81 2.96 0.55
N TYR A 79 23.87 2.65 1.82
CA TYR A 79 24.53 3.45 2.85
C TYR A 79 25.60 2.64 3.56
N ASN A 80 26.69 3.31 3.94
CA ASN A 80 27.73 2.68 4.73
C ASN A 80 27.44 2.81 6.22
N ALA A 81 27.59 1.71 6.94
CA ALA A 81 27.49 1.63 8.37
C ALA A 81 28.68 0.84 8.94
N ALA A 82 28.94 0.92 10.24
CA ALA A 82 30.03 0.20 10.85
C ALA A 82 29.79 -0.11 12.33
N ILE A 83 30.39 -1.22 12.79
CA ILE A 83 30.60 -1.45 14.22
C ILE A 83 32.04 -1.12 14.55
N ALA A 84 32.24 -0.23 15.53
CA ALA A 84 33.56 0.08 16.07
C ALA A 84 33.80 -0.73 17.35
N TYR A 85 34.92 -1.45 17.41
CA TYR A 85 35.34 -2.21 18.59
C TYR A 85 36.86 -2.33 18.64
N ASP A 86 37.46 -2.09 19.82
CA ASP A 86 38.89 -2.20 20.09
C ASP A 86 39.77 -1.45 19.05
N GLY A 87 39.33 -0.24 18.69
CA GLY A 87 40.02 0.63 17.74
C GLY A 87 39.95 0.19 16.28
N LYS A 88 39.12 -0.79 15.95
CA LYS A 88 38.85 -1.27 14.59
C LYS A 88 37.42 -1.01 14.19
N ASN A 89 37.21 -0.75 12.89
CA ASN A 89 35.89 -0.64 12.28
C ASN A 89 35.58 -1.90 11.47
N TYR A 90 34.36 -2.39 11.61
CA TYR A 90 33.79 -3.51 10.90
C TYR A 90 32.64 -2.97 10.04
N PRO A 91 32.91 -2.62 8.76
CA PRO A 91 31.94 -1.99 7.90
C PRO A 91 30.91 -3.00 7.39
N PHE A 92 29.67 -2.54 7.23
CA PHE A 92 28.61 -3.20 6.52
C PHE A 92 27.78 -2.19 5.73
N THR A 93 26.92 -2.68 4.84
CA THR A 93 26.06 -1.83 4.02
C THR A 93 24.62 -1.93 4.52
N VAL A 94 23.92 -0.81 4.53
CA VAL A 94 22.47 -0.75 4.70
C VAL A 94 21.85 -0.41 3.34
N GLU A 95 20.98 -1.27 2.85
CA GLU A 95 20.21 -1.05 1.63
C GLU A 95 18.77 -0.68 2.02
N VAL A 96 18.44 0.60 1.91
CA VAL A 96 17.07 1.08 2.07
C VAL A 96 16.34 0.87 0.76
N LYS A 97 15.26 0.12 0.78
CA LYS A 97 14.42 -0.23 -0.38
C LYS A 97 12.97 0.01 -0.03
N ASP A 98 12.19 0.34 -1.04
CA ASP A 98 10.74 0.29 -0.97
C ASP A 98 10.27 -0.90 -1.81
N THR A 99 9.68 -1.88 -1.16
CA THR A 99 9.15 -3.09 -1.79
C THR A 99 7.65 -3.26 -1.52
N THR A 100 7.06 -2.25 -0.88
CA THR A 100 5.67 -2.25 -0.46
C THR A 100 4.82 -1.51 -1.49
N SER A 101 3.76 -2.15 -1.98
CA SER A 101 2.84 -1.48 -2.90
C SER A 101 1.98 -0.44 -2.17
N PRO A 102 1.61 0.66 -2.85
CA PRO A 102 0.71 1.68 -2.32
C PRO A 102 -0.58 1.09 -1.76
N GLN A 103 -0.96 1.53 -0.56
CA GLN A 103 -2.25 1.17 0.04
C GLN A 103 -3.30 2.21 -0.35
N CYS A 104 -4.41 1.74 -0.91
CA CYS A 104 -5.45 2.60 -1.41
C CYS A 104 -6.78 2.31 -0.73
N GLU A 105 -7.48 3.39 -0.31
CA GLU A 105 -8.87 3.31 0.06
C GLU A 105 -9.73 3.78 -1.13
N ALA A 106 -10.56 2.89 -1.66
CA ALA A 106 -11.43 3.16 -2.79
C ALA A 106 -12.89 2.98 -2.39
N LYS A 107 -13.78 3.57 -3.18
CA LYS A 107 -15.22 3.30 -3.08
C LYS A 107 -15.51 1.86 -3.52
N ASP A 108 -16.58 1.28 -2.99
CA ASP A 108 -16.99 -0.07 -3.40
C ASP A 108 -17.62 -0.05 -4.80
N TYR A 109 -18.38 1.00 -5.10
CA TYR A 109 -18.98 1.28 -6.41
C TYR A 109 -19.27 2.78 -6.53
N ILE A 110 -19.56 3.24 -7.76
CA ILE A 110 -19.98 4.60 -8.02
C ILE A 110 -21.33 4.58 -8.77
N TYR A 111 -22.22 5.46 -8.34
CA TYR A 111 -23.45 5.76 -9.03
C TYR A 111 -23.45 7.23 -9.47
N MET A 112 -23.57 7.49 -10.76
CA MET A 112 -23.47 8.84 -11.28
C MET A 112 -24.41 9.07 -12.48
N GLN A 113 -24.67 10.34 -12.78
CA GLN A 113 -25.28 10.75 -14.05
C GLN A 113 -24.20 10.74 -15.16
N PRO A 114 -24.60 10.70 -16.46
CA PRO A 114 -23.67 10.90 -17.56
C PRO A 114 -22.77 12.11 -17.31
N GLY A 115 -21.45 11.93 -17.44
CA GLY A 115 -20.49 12.96 -17.09
C GLY A 115 -19.05 12.49 -17.13
N THR A 116 -18.21 13.21 -16.43
CA THR A 116 -16.78 12.87 -16.32
C THR A 116 -16.48 12.21 -14.99
N LEU A 117 -15.88 11.04 -15.04
CA LEU A 117 -15.35 10.30 -13.91
C LEU A 117 -13.88 10.66 -13.73
N THR A 118 -13.46 10.97 -12.52
CA THR A 118 -12.09 11.34 -12.16
C THR A 118 -11.47 10.37 -11.16
N MET A 119 -10.16 10.44 -10.97
CA MET A 119 -9.48 9.65 -9.95
C MET A 119 -10.00 9.93 -8.52
N ASP A 120 -10.33 11.18 -8.21
CA ASP A 120 -10.91 11.59 -6.91
C ASP A 120 -12.29 10.95 -6.65
N ASP A 121 -13.00 10.57 -7.72
CA ASP A 121 -14.27 9.84 -7.59
C ASP A 121 -14.04 8.37 -7.21
N LEU A 122 -12.91 7.79 -7.60
CA LEU A 122 -12.57 6.37 -7.41
C LEU A 122 -11.90 6.14 -6.06
N ILE A 123 -10.84 6.89 -5.78
CA ILE A 123 -9.92 6.68 -4.65
C ILE A 123 -10.08 7.81 -3.64
N THR A 124 -10.22 7.47 -2.37
CA THR A 124 -10.42 8.42 -1.27
C THR A 124 -9.14 8.69 -0.48
N GLU A 125 -8.22 7.74 -0.44
CA GLU A 125 -6.95 7.87 0.25
C GLU A 125 -5.89 6.97 -0.39
N ILE A 126 -4.66 7.49 -0.51
CA ILE A 126 -3.46 6.75 -0.91
C ILE A 126 -2.44 6.89 0.22
N LYS A 127 -1.85 5.77 0.64
CA LYS A 127 -0.80 5.71 1.67
C LYS A 127 0.39 4.93 1.13
N ASP A 128 1.53 5.59 1.12
CA ASP A 128 2.81 5.01 0.74
C ASP A 128 3.97 5.73 1.41
N ALA A 129 5.15 5.09 1.47
CA ALA A 129 6.37 5.69 1.98
C ALA A 129 7.09 6.51 0.89
N SER A 130 6.84 6.18 -0.38
CA SER A 130 7.39 6.84 -1.57
C SER A 130 6.37 7.80 -2.20
N GLU A 131 6.83 8.62 -3.15
CA GLU A 131 5.95 9.42 -4.00
C GLU A 131 5.15 8.51 -4.93
N THR A 132 3.84 8.80 -5.07
CA THR A 132 2.95 7.99 -5.89
C THR A 132 2.40 8.78 -7.09
N SER A 133 2.17 8.06 -8.19
CA SER A 133 1.40 8.49 -9.35
C SER A 133 0.15 7.61 -9.48
N SER A 134 -0.91 8.13 -10.09
CA SER A 134 -2.15 7.37 -10.26
C SER A 134 -2.89 7.76 -11.52
N GLY A 135 -3.65 6.83 -12.09
CA GLY A 135 -4.48 7.09 -13.26
C GLY A 135 -5.46 5.96 -13.55
N ILE A 136 -6.49 6.28 -14.33
CA ILE A 136 -7.41 5.29 -14.88
C ILE A 136 -6.70 4.62 -16.05
N VAL A 137 -6.59 3.30 -16.01
CA VAL A 137 -5.88 2.49 -17.02
C VAL A 137 -6.83 1.72 -17.92
N SER A 138 -8.05 1.47 -17.47
CA SER A 138 -9.08 0.78 -18.25
C SER A 138 -10.47 1.28 -17.86
N CYS A 139 -11.36 1.34 -18.86
CA CYS A 139 -12.77 1.64 -18.66
C CYS A 139 -13.57 0.91 -19.73
N GLU A 140 -14.29 -0.14 -19.35
CA GLU A 140 -15.02 -1.00 -20.26
C GLU A 140 -16.51 -1.02 -19.91
N GLN A 141 -17.37 -0.73 -20.90
CA GLN A 141 -18.80 -0.89 -20.73
C GLN A 141 -19.15 -2.39 -20.75
N LYS A 142 -19.94 -2.83 -19.79
CA LYS A 142 -20.43 -4.22 -19.72
C LYS A 142 -21.77 -4.34 -20.44
N ASP A 143 -21.87 -5.30 -21.36
CA ASP A 143 -23.05 -5.51 -22.22
C ASP A 143 -24.27 -6.08 -21.48
N ASP A 144 -24.09 -6.71 -20.33
CA ASP A 144 -25.13 -7.40 -19.58
C ASP A 144 -25.53 -6.68 -18.28
N LEU A 145 -26.11 -5.50 -18.40
CA LEU A 145 -26.82 -4.90 -17.29
C LEU A 145 -28.27 -5.33 -17.22
N VAL A 146 -28.46 -6.46 -16.67
CA VAL A 146 -29.64 -6.74 -15.85
C VAL A 146 -29.53 -5.83 -14.63
N VAL A 147 -30.57 -5.02 -14.39
CA VAL A 147 -30.77 -4.18 -13.19
C VAL A 147 -29.97 -4.75 -12.02
N CYS A 148 -28.91 -4.05 -11.63
CA CYS A 148 -28.01 -4.51 -10.57
C CYS A 148 -28.82 -4.72 -9.31
N ASP A 149 -28.96 -5.97 -8.88
CA ASP A 149 -29.43 -6.25 -7.55
C ASP A 149 -28.41 -5.68 -6.58
N TYR A 150 -28.85 -5.16 -5.45
CA TYR A 150 -27.98 -4.54 -4.43
C TYR A 150 -26.85 -5.50 -4.00
N ASP A 151 -27.11 -6.81 -4.02
CA ASP A 151 -26.13 -7.84 -3.71
C ASP A 151 -25.03 -7.97 -4.79
N ASP A 152 -25.33 -7.64 -6.06
CA ASP A 152 -24.34 -7.62 -7.15
C ASP A 152 -23.45 -6.34 -7.09
N MET A 153 -23.98 -5.25 -6.54
CA MET A 153 -23.22 -4.02 -6.33
C MET A 153 -22.13 -4.16 -5.26
N LEU A 154 -22.29 -5.10 -4.33
CA LEU A 154 -21.34 -5.41 -3.26
C LEU A 154 -20.26 -6.40 -3.67
N GLN A 155 -20.26 -6.89 -4.92
CA GLN A 155 -19.24 -7.84 -5.38
C GLN A 155 -17.87 -7.17 -5.55
N GLU A 156 -17.10 -7.48 -4.55
CA GLU A 156 -15.65 -7.60 -4.41
C GLU A 156 -14.75 -6.70 -5.26
N LYS A 157 -14.05 -5.82 -4.56
CA LYS A 157 -12.70 -5.36 -4.93
C LYS A 157 -11.85 -6.59 -5.21
N SER A 158 -11.69 -6.97 -6.45
CA SER A 158 -10.71 -7.99 -6.80
C SER A 158 -9.36 -7.31 -6.94
N ALA A 159 -8.50 -7.52 -5.95
CA ALA A 159 -7.08 -7.35 -6.15
C ALA A 159 -6.68 -8.33 -7.26
N VAL A 160 -6.25 -7.83 -8.41
CA VAL A 160 -5.81 -8.66 -9.52
C VAL A 160 -4.37 -9.09 -9.25
N ASP A 161 -4.18 -10.31 -8.78
CA ASP A 161 -2.88 -10.87 -8.38
C ASP A 161 -1.87 -11.08 -9.52
N ASN A 162 -2.09 -10.60 -10.74
CA ASN A 162 -1.18 -10.74 -11.88
C ASN A 162 -1.26 -9.55 -12.85
N ALA A 163 -1.53 -8.36 -12.36
CA ALA A 163 -1.48 -7.18 -13.19
C ALA A 163 -0.03 -6.84 -13.58
N GLU A 164 0.15 -6.41 -14.82
CA GLU A 164 1.41 -5.82 -15.27
C GLU A 164 1.36 -4.32 -15.00
N PRO A 165 2.49 -3.70 -14.61
CA PRO A 165 2.52 -2.26 -14.40
C PRO A 165 2.28 -1.54 -15.72
N HIS A 166 1.35 -0.59 -15.72
CA HIS A 166 1.14 0.31 -16.84
C HIS A 166 2.18 1.41 -16.87
N ASP A 167 2.47 1.95 -18.06
CA ASP A 167 3.26 3.17 -18.19
C ASP A 167 2.42 4.37 -17.73
N GLU A 168 3.03 5.29 -16.99
CA GLU A 168 2.35 6.52 -16.54
C GLU A 168 1.86 7.38 -17.71
N ALA A 169 2.44 7.21 -18.90
CA ALA A 169 1.98 7.84 -20.14
C ALA A 169 0.58 7.36 -20.58
N ASP A 170 0.14 6.19 -20.11
CA ASP A 170 -1.16 5.60 -20.40
C ASP A 170 -2.21 5.99 -19.33
N TYR A 171 -1.80 6.66 -18.26
CA TYR A 171 -2.68 7.10 -17.19
C TYR A 171 -3.61 8.22 -17.68
N GLN A 172 -4.90 8.02 -17.48
CA GLN A 172 -5.92 9.01 -17.73
C GLN A 172 -6.37 9.61 -16.39
N GLU A 173 -6.31 10.93 -16.27
CA GLU A 173 -6.81 11.64 -15.08
C GLU A 173 -8.34 11.54 -14.97
N SER A 174 -9.01 11.37 -16.10
CA SER A 174 -10.47 11.27 -16.18
C SER A 174 -10.93 10.55 -17.42
N VAL A 175 -12.11 9.93 -17.35
CA VAL A 175 -12.82 9.36 -18.48
C VAL A 175 -14.23 9.94 -18.59
N LYS A 176 -14.71 10.10 -19.82
CA LYS A 176 -16.05 10.62 -20.09
C LYS A 176 -17.01 9.48 -20.32
N LEU A 177 -18.08 9.43 -19.52
CA LEU A 177 -19.14 8.43 -19.56
C LEU A 177 -20.45 9.12 -19.97
N ASP A 178 -20.73 9.12 -21.27
CA ASP A 178 -21.91 9.81 -21.83
C ASP A 178 -23.12 8.89 -21.94
N ASP A 179 -22.89 7.59 -22.10
CA ASP A 179 -23.96 6.60 -22.28
C ASP A 179 -24.34 5.97 -20.94
N GLU A 180 -25.63 5.70 -20.77
CA GLU A 180 -26.13 4.95 -19.61
C GLU A 180 -25.64 3.50 -19.64
N GLY A 181 -25.29 2.97 -18.48
CA GLY A 181 -24.81 1.60 -18.39
C GLY A 181 -23.93 1.36 -17.17
N CYS A 182 -23.38 0.17 -17.12
CA CYS A 182 -22.33 -0.20 -16.15
C CYS A 182 -20.98 -0.22 -16.83
N TYR A 183 -20.03 0.32 -16.15
CA TYR A 183 -18.66 0.35 -16.60
C TYR A 183 -17.79 -0.31 -15.54
N GLU A 184 -16.93 -1.24 -15.95
CA GLU A 184 -15.83 -1.70 -15.12
C GLU A 184 -14.66 -0.77 -15.35
N VAL A 185 -14.22 -0.12 -14.27
CA VAL A 185 -13.14 0.85 -14.32
C VAL A 185 -12.00 0.36 -13.47
N THR A 186 -10.81 0.29 -14.06
CA THR A 186 -9.57 -0.02 -13.33
C THR A 186 -8.71 1.22 -13.24
N ALA A 187 -8.32 1.55 -12.03
CA ALA A 187 -7.32 2.55 -11.72
C ALA A 187 -6.05 1.88 -11.17
N GLN A 188 -4.89 2.39 -11.54
CA GLN A 188 -3.61 1.95 -10.99
C GLN A 188 -2.97 3.07 -10.20
N VAL A 189 -2.41 2.75 -9.04
CA VAL A 189 -1.55 3.61 -8.24
C VAL A 189 -0.18 2.97 -8.17
N LYS A 190 0.84 3.71 -8.55
CA LYS A 190 2.23 3.25 -8.63
C LYS A 190 3.14 4.19 -7.85
N ASP A 191 4.11 3.63 -7.13
CA ASP A 191 5.14 4.39 -6.43
C ASP A 191 6.36 4.69 -7.34
N SER A 192 7.30 5.47 -6.82
CA SER A 192 8.53 5.83 -7.53
C SER A 192 9.50 4.65 -7.72
N GLU A 193 9.36 3.58 -6.96
CA GLU A 193 10.20 2.37 -7.03
C GLU A 193 9.61 1.28 -7.92
N GLY A 194 8.37 1.50 -8.42
CA GLY A 194 7.70 0.64 -9.37
C GLY A 194 6.76 -0.38 -8.76
N ASN A 195 6.54 -0.34 -7.44
CA ASN A 195 5.46 -1.12 -6.84
C ASN A 195 4.12 -0.47 -7.16
N PHE A 196 3.07 -1.27 -7.34
CA PHE A 196 1.77 -0.73 -7.74
C PHE A 196 0.60 -1.52 -7.15
N THR A 197 -0.56 -0.87 -7.14
CA THR A 197 -1.84 -1.46 -6.75
C THR A 197 -2.89 -1.10 -7.79
N ASP A 198 -3.60 -2.11 -8.28
CA ASP A 198 -4.76 -1.95 -9.14
C ASP A 198 -6.03 -1.98 -8.32
N ILE A 199 -6.96 -1.12 -8.70
CA ILE A 199 -8.29 -1.01 -8.11
C ILE A 199 -9.30 -1.09 -9.23
N THR A 200 -10.11 -2.13 -9.22
CA THR A 200 -11.20 -2.31 -10.17
C THR A 200 -12.52 -2.17 -9.45
N LEU A 201 -13.42 -1.35 -9.97
CA LEU A 201 -14.75 -1.14 -9.44
C LEU A 201 -15.79 -0.90 -10.53
N ASN A 202 -17.06 -1.06 -10.17
CA ASN A 202 -18.18 -0.81 -11.07
C ASN A 202 -18.67 0.64 -10.93
N VAL A 203 -18.87 1.27 -12.08
CA VAL A 203 -19.47 2.61 -12.20
C VAL A 203 -20.81 2.49 -12.94
N TYR A 204 -21.87 2.88 -12.27
CA TYR A 204 -23.23 2.84 -12.80
C TYR A 204 -23.62 4.24 -13.26
N VAL A 205 -23.85 4.39 -14.55
CA VAL A 205 -24.28 5.65 -15.18
C VAL A 205 -25.77 5.58 -15.49
N ASP A 206 -26.55 6.41 -14.82
CA ASP A 206 -27.99 6.54 -15.02
C ASP A 206 -28.40 8.02 -15.09
N GLY A 207 -28.83 8.43 -16.25
CA GLY A 207 -29.33 9.79 -16.50
C GLY A 207 -30.84 9.88 -16.43
N THR A 208 -31.54 8.76 -16.21
CA THR A 208 -33.00 8.70 -16.23
C THR A 208 -33.57 9.25 -14.91
N ALA A 209 -34.34 10.32 -14.99
CA ALA A 209 -35.00 10.83 -13.79
C ALA A 209 -36.11 9.85 -13.34
N PRO A 210 -36.20 9.54 -12.03
CA PRO A 210 -37.24 8.65 -11.54
C PRO A 210 -38.63 9.22 -11.83
N GLU A 211 -39.50 8.40 -12.42
CA GLU A 211 -40.90 8.76 -12.66
C GLU A 211 -41.75 8.40 -11.44
N LEU A 212 -42.50 9.38 -10.95
CA LEU A 212 -43.46 9.11 -9.89
C LEU A 212 -44.68 8.39 -10.49
N ALA A 213 -45.02 7.23 -9.95
CA ALA A 213 -46.21 6.48 -10.36
C ALA A 213 -47.51 7.30 -10.10
N GLN A 214 -47.47 8.28 -9.22
CA GLN A 214 -48.58 9.23 -8.95
C GLN A 214 -48.03 10.64 -8.74
N ASN A 215 -48.56 11.59 -9.48
CA ASN A 215 -48.24 13.02 -9.32
C ASN A 215 -48.93 13.67 -8.11
N VAL A 216 -49.85 12.98 -7.46
CA VAL A 216 -50.59 13.44 -6.30
C VAL A 216 -50.58 12.36 -5.22
N ILE A 217 -50.02 12.70 -4.07
CA ILE A 217 -50.13 11.87 -2.86
C ILE A 217 -51.37 12.34 -2.12
N ASP A 218 -52.43 11.51 -2.06
CA ASP A 218 -53.61 11.81 -1.26
C ASP A 218 -53.28 11.53 0.22
N LEU A 219 -53.08 12.59 0.98
CA LEU A 219 -52.75 12.52 2.41
C LEU A 219 -53.86 11.92 3.24
N ASP A 220 -55.10 11.88 2.75
CA ASP A 220 -56.23 11.26 3.46
C ASP A 220 -56.12 9.72 3.42
N GLU A 221 -55.49 9.11 2.43
CA GLU A 221 -55.29 7.67 2.40
C GLU A 221 -54.13 7.24 3.31
N ILE A 222 -53.06 8.04 3.44
CA ILE A 222 -51.94 7.74 4.33
C ILE A 222 -52.37 7.76 5.81
N GLY A 223 -53.24 8.70 6.17
CA GLY A 223 -53.72 8.80 7.56
C GLY A 223 -54.59 7.64 8.01
N ARG A 224 -55.18 6.86 7.08
CA ARG A 224 -56.07 5.72 7.40
C ARG A 224 -55.33 4.38 7.50
N ALA A 225 -54.16 4.28 6.91
CA ALA A 225 -53.38 3.03 6.91
C ALA A 225 -52.67 2.76 8.26
N SER A 226 -52.48 3.76 9.12
CA SER A 226 -51.74 3.66 10.37
C SER A 226 -52.56 3.24 11.62
N CYS A 227 -53.85 2.98 11.49
CA CYS A 227 -54.76 2.69 12.61
C CYS A 227 -55.49 1.34 12.49
N ARG A 228 -54.78 0.28 12.08
CA ARG A 228 -55.27 -1.09 12.26
C ARG A 228 -54.25 -1.87 13.09
N GLU A 229 -54.69 -2.08 14.37
CA GLU A 229 -54.14 -3.08 15.27
C GLU A 229 -54.20 -4.49 14.69
#